data_1ddc01584ecc1f80adf2ce62d8ca3bca
#
_entry.id   1ddc01584ecc1f80adf2ce62d8ca3bca
#
_cell.length_a   1.000
_cell.length_b   1.000
_cell.length_c   1.000
_cell.angle_alpha   90.00
_cell.angle_beta   90.00
_cell.angle_gamma   90.00
#
_symmetry.space_group_name_H-M   'P 1'
#
loop_
_entity.id
_entity.type
_entity.pdbx_description
1 polymer ?
#
loop_
_entity_poly.entity_id
_entity_poly.type
_entity_poly.pdbx_seq_one_letter_code
_entity_poly.pdbx_strand_id
1 'polypeptide(L)'
;MSSQVRIGEFQSLSSYLNIQDIELSKDFLIYVSNSGFIEYDYKEKSNNVISVDQGLTLNDLSEIHIDTKGNYWIGSNKGIMVWNKVDKKLKAEFEIGIEKLTGFINFNNLIYASVKLDGQWGLVEFIYIDDKIYYRDFYSRGDIDDISKIIAFNDSIYILSSNKILSGNPFKEYITYWGNPLFDIDDNVVDISSDENSLFVLTKNAIHQLHSDNSTSVFFENNILLSSIKRLSASNNNVFAISDTSIFQININKLTHLFTDTSLVFNDIKSDNELLWLGTDYGLAKYANGSYENLLFNQALINNSDILEISNQGQLILA
;
A
#
# COMPACT_ATOMS: atom_id res chain seq x y z
N MET A 1 21.94 23.85 6.39
CA MET A 1 21.64 25.30 6.63
C MET A 1 20.19 25.37 7.05
N SER A 2 19.89 25.75 8.30
CA SER A 2 18.50 25.97 8.69
C SER A 2 18.05 27.28 8.05
N SER A 3 17.07 27.23 7.16
CA SER A 3 16.40 28.44 6.69
C SER A 3 15.65 29.04 7.86
N GLN A 4 15.96 30.28 8.24
CA GLN A 4 15.15 31.03 9.19
C GLN A 4 13.79 31.30 8.54
N VAL A 5 12.72 30.77 9.14
CA VAL A 5 11.33 31.08 8.76
C VAL A 5 11.08 32.56 9.05
N ARG A 6 10.57 33.31 8.06
CA ARG A 6 10.24 34.73 8.24
C ARG A 6 9.00 34.89 9.10
N ILE A 7 8.89 36.02 9.78
CA ILE A 7 7.68 36.34 10.57
C ILE A 7 6.45 36.32 9.65
N GLY A 8 5.50 35.42 9.95
CA GLY A 8 4.27 35.20 9.13
C GLY A 8 4.37 34.05 8.15
N GLU A 9 5.50 33.38 8.03
CA GLU A 9 5.62 32.09 7.33
C GLU A 9 5.42 30.95 8.33
N PHE A 10 4.66 29.94 7.90
CA PHE A 10 4.48 28.71 8.66
C PHE A 10 5.25 27.60 7.96
N GLN A 11 5.96 26.80 8.74
CA GLN A 11 6.59 25.59 8.26
C GLN A 11 6.00 24.41 9.03
N SER A 12 5.45 23.45 8.32
CA SER A 12 5.03 22.19 8.91
C SER A 12 6.26 21.33 9.20
N LEU A 13 6.40 20.87 10.42
CA LEU A 13 7.40 19.90 10.83
C LEU A 13 6.71 18.54 10.91
N SER A 14 6.82 17.76 9.86
CA SER A 14 6.15 16.47 9.72
C SER A 14 7.15 15.33 9.73
N SER A 15 6.79 14.24 10.38
CA SER A 15 7.55 13.00 10.32
C SER A 15 7.06 12.13 9.17
N TYR A 16 7.99 11.66 8.34
CA TYR A 16 7.72 10.77 7.22
C TYR A 16 8.32 9.38 7.45
N LEU A 17 8.62 9.04 8.70
CA LEU A 17 9.34 7.81 9.04
C LEU A 17 8.43 6.58 9.00
N ASN A 18 7.20 6.67 9.48
CA ASN A 18 6.29 5.53 9.52
C ASN A 18 5.59 5.35 8.17
N ILE A 19 6.18 4.52 7.31
CA ILE A 19 5.64 4.26 5.97
C ILE A 19 4.52 3.23 6.05
N GLN A 20 3.39 3.55 5.42
CA GLN A 20 2.17 2.72 5.42
C GLN A 20 2.07 1.87 4.15
N ASP A 21 2.36 2.44 2.99
CA ASP A 21 2.25 1.78 1.69
C ASP A 21 3.28 2.34 0.70
N ILE A 22 3.67 1.52 -0.26
CA ILE A 22 4.64 1.83 -1.31
C ILE A 22 4.03 1.44 -2.66
N GLU A 23 4.20 2.28 -3.67
CA GLU A 23 3.85 1.95 -5.05
C GLU A 23 5.05 2.19 -5.97
N LEU A 24 5.33 1.21 -6.83
CA LEU A 24 6.48 1.26 -7.73
C LEU A 24 6.10 1.79 -9.11
N SER A 25 6.99 2.58 -9.68
CA SER A 25 6.97 2.97 -11.08
C SER A 25 8.33 2.69 -11.72
N LYS A 26 8.43 2.81 -13.03
CA LYS A 26 9.66 2.52 -13.77
C LYS A 26 10.85 3.39 -13.33
N ASP A 27 10.63 4.68 -13.09
CA ASP A 27 11.71 5.65 -12.86
C ASP A 27 11.75 6.17 -11.41
N PHE A 28 10.73 5.86 -10.61
CA PHE A 28 10.57 6.34 -9.23
C PHE A 28 9.68 5.38 -8.43
N LEU A 29 9.68 5.50 -7.13
CA LEU A 29 8.64 4.96 -6.27
C LEU A 29 7.94 6.08 -5.53
N ILE A 30 6.73 5.79 -5.06
CA ILE A 30 5.99 6.66 -4.17
C ILE A 30 5.70 5.90 -2.90
N TYR A 31 5.79 6.58 -1.78
CA TYR A 31 5.37 6.02 -0.51
C TYR A 31 4.60 7.04 0.32
N VAL A 32 3.69 6.54 1.13
CA VAL A 32 2.87 7.34 2.02
C VAL A 32 3.27 7.14 3.48
N SER A 33 3.17 8.23 4.21
CA SER A 33 3.19 8.27 5.67
C SER A 33 1.97 9.04 6.16
N ASN A 34 1.70 9.04 7.46
CA ASN A 34 0.60 9.81 8.02
C ASN A 34 0.61 11.30 7.66
N SER A 35 1.78 11.86 7.37
CA SER A 35 1.98 13.30 7.19
C SER A 35 2.03 13.76 5.73
N GLY A 36 2.07 12.84 4.78
CA GLY A 36 2.17 13.15 3.36
C GLY A 36 2.68 11.98 2.55
N PHE A 37 2.93 12.22 1.28
CA PHE A 37 3.57 11.25 0.42
C PHE A 37 4.87 11.77 -0.18
N ILE A 38 5.76 10.87 -0.50
CA ILE A 38 7.09 11.18 -1.03
C ILE A 38 7.29 10.41 -2.33
N GLU A 39 7.73 11.12 -3.37
CA GLU A 39 8.25 10.55 -4.59
C GLU A 39 9.76 10.43 -4.48
N TYR A 40 10.30 9.22 -4.57
CA TYR A 40 11.73 8.95 -4.59
C TYR A 40 12.18 8.64 -6.02
N ASP A 41 13.00 9.52 -6.58
CA ASP A 41 13.57 9.37 -7.92
C ASP A 41 14.78 8.42 -7.87
N TYR A 42 14.74 7.33 -8.65
CA TYR A 42 15.81 6.32 -8.67
C TYR A 42 17.12 6.86 -9.24
N LYS A 43 17.04 7.75 -10.23
CA LYS A 43 18.19 8.28 -10.95
C LYS A 43 18.90 9.36 -10.16
N GLU A 44 18.12 10.32 -9.68
CA GLU A 44 18.65 11.47 -8.92
C GLU A 44 18.88 11.13 -7.44
N LYS A 45 18.37 10.00 -6.96
CA LYS A 45 18.36 9.57 -5.55
C LYS A 45 17.85 10.67 -4.62
N SER A 46 16.80 11.34 -5.03
CA SER A 46 16.22 12.48 -4.37
C SER A 46 14.77 12.25 -3.98
N ASN A 47 14.37 12.87 -2.86
CA ASN A 47 13.00 12.84 -2.37
C ASN A 47 12.29 14.15 -2.73
N ASN A 48 11.12 14.04 -3.33
CA ASN A 48 10.17 15.12 -3.53
C ASN A 48 8.99 14.91 -2.60
N VAL A 49 8.84 15.78 -1.61
CA VAL A 49 7.79 15.68 -0.57
C VAL A 49 6.57 16.44 -1.01
N ILE A 50 5.42 15.83 -0.85
CA ILE A 50 4.13 16.48 -1.03
C ILE A 50 3.33 16.34 0.27
N SER A 51 3.04 17.46 0.89
CA SER A 51 2.35 17.56 2.17
C SER A 51 1.28 18.66 2.12
N VAL A 52 0.71 18.98 3.25
CA VAL A 52 -0.26 20.08 3.39
C VAL A 52 0.31 21.42 2.89
N ASP A 53 1.60 21.68 3.09
CA ASP A 53 2.27 22.89 2.61
C ASP A 53 2.32 22.99 1.07
N GLN A 54 2.23 21.84 0.37
CA GLN A 54 2.17 21.75 -1.09
C GLN A 54 0.74 21.57 -1.61
N GLY A 55 -0.26 21.62 -0.76
CA GLY A 55 -1.67 21.63 -1.15
C GLY A 55 -2.41 20.29 -0.95
N LEU A 56 -1.89 19.37 -0.13
CA LEU A 56 -2.70 18.25 0.32
C LEU A 56 -3.79 18.74 1.27
N THR A 57 -4.98 18.18 1.14
CA THR A 57 -6.15 18.49 1.96
C THR A 57 -6.40 17.42 3.02
N LEU A 58 -5.91 16.20 2.81
CA LEU A 58 -6.03 15.08 3.74
C LEU A 58 -4.73 14.82 4.48
N ASN A 59 -4.86 14.32 5.69
CA ASN A 59 -3.80 13.77 6.53
C ASN A 59 -4.13 12.31 6.90
N ASP A 60 -3.28 11.65 7.69
CA ASP A 60 -3.42 10.24 8.07
C ASP A 60 -3.52 9.35 6.84
N LEU A 61 -2.61 9.57 5.89
CA LEU A 61 -2.58 8.84 4.63
C LEU A 61 -2.18 7.39 4.89
N SER A 62 -2.87 6.46 4.26
CA SER A 62 -2.68 5.01 4.47
C SER A 62 -2.35 4.24 3.21
N GLU A 63 -2.83 4.68 2.06
CA GLU A 63 -2.72 3.95 0.79
C GLU A 63 -2.33 4.87 -0.35
N ILE A 64 -1.57 4.35 -1.30
CA ILE A 64 -1.21 5.07 -2.52
C ILE A 64 -1.27 4.14 -3.73
N HIS A 65 -1.68 4.70 -4.87
CA HIS A 65 -1.74 3.96 -6.13
C HIS A 65 -1.49 4.87 -7.32
N ILE A 66 -0.83 4.35 -8.35
CA ILE A 66 -0.58 5.05 -9.61
C ILE A 66 -1.56 4.54 -10.65
N ASP A 67 -2.42 5.42 -11.15
CA ASP A 67 -3.34 5.03 -12.21
C ASP A 67 -2.68 4.95 -13.59
N THR A 68 -3.41 4.41 -14.57
CA THR A 68 -2.91 4.25 -15.95
C THR A 68 -2.60 5.57 -16.65
N LYS A 69 -3.06 6.71 -16.11
CA LYS A 69 -2.75 8.06 -16.60
C LYS A 69 -1.58 8.72 -15.87
N GLY A 70 -1.00 8.02 -14.87
CA GLY A 70 0.09 8.52 -14.04
C GLY A 70 -0.33 9.50 -12.95
N ASN A 71 -1.62 9.59 -12.60
CA ASN A 71 -2.05 10.32 -11.42
C ASN A 71 -1.88 9.45 -10.18
N TYR A 72 -1.67 10.08 -9.03
CA TYR A 72 -1.55 9.44 -7.75
C TYR A 72 -2.88 9.46 -7.01
N TRP A 73 -3.40 8.28 -6.71
CA TRP A 73 -4.57 8.09 -5.88
C TRP A 73 -4.12 7.86 -4.46
N ILE A 74 -4.56 8.70 -3.56
CA ILE A 74 -4.08 8.74 -2.19
C ILE A 74 -5.29 8.58 -1.27
N GLY A 75 -5.23 7.59 -0.40
CA GLY A 75 -6.29 7.24 0.52
C GLY A 75 -6.00 7.63 1.97
N SER A 76 -7.04 8.00 2.67
CA SER A 76 -7.06 8.17 4.12
C SER A 76 -8.41 7.72 4.69
N ASN A 77 -8.52 7.67 6.02
CA ASN A 77 -9.80 7.41 6.69
C ASN A 77 -10.81 8.58 6.58
N LYS A 78 -10.50 9.64 5.83
CA LYS A 78 -11.37 10.81 5.63
C LYS A 78 -11.84 10.98 4.20
N GLY A 79 -11.14 10.37 3.25
CA GLY A 79 -11.46 10.51 1.84
C GLY A 79 -10.37 10.01 0.92
N ILE A 80 -10.54 10.31 -0.35
CA ILE A 80 -9.61 10.00 -1.42
C ILE A 80 -9.22 11.29 -2.12
N MET A 81 -7.92 11.49 -2.33
CA MET A 81 -7.36 12.53 -3.17
C MET A 81 -6.77 11.94 -4.43
N VAL A 82 -6.83 12.71 -5.52
CA VAL A 82 -6.09 12.39 -6.75
C VAL A 82 -5.17 13.55 -7.08
N TRP A 83 -3.88 13.26 -7.08
CA TRP A 83 -2.83 14.23 -7.38
C TRP A 83 -2.35 14.07 -8.83
N ASN A 84 -2.34 15.18 -9.57
CA ASN A 84 -1.76 15.18 -10.91
C ASN A 84 -0.25 15.42 -10.82
N LYS A 85 0.53 14.41 -11.21
CA LYS A 85 2.00 14.47 -11.19
C LYS A 85 2.56 15.57 -12.09
N VAL A 86 2.00 15.73 -13.30
CA VAL A 86 2.51 16.68 -14.31
C VAL A 86 2.26 18.11 -13.86
N ASP A 87 1.03 18.40 -13.45
CA ASP A 87 0.62 19.74 -13.00
C ASP A 87 1.06 20.05 -11.57
N LYS A 88 1.53 19.05 -10.81
CA LYS A 88 1.91 19.13 -9.39
C LYS A 88 0.82 19.78 -8.54
N LYS A 89 -0.42 19.33 -8.71
CA LYS A 89 -1.58 19.86 -7.99
C LYS A 89 -2.66 18.81 -7.77
N LEU A 90 -3.54 19.09 -6.83
CA LEU A 90 -4.75 18.33 -6.60
C LEU A 90 -5.64 18.34 -7.87
N LYS A 91 -6.03 17.17 -8.36
CA LYS A 91 -6.90 16.98 -9.53
C LYS A 91 -8.34 16.71 -9.11
N ALA A 92 -8.54 15.93 -8.07
CA ALA A 92 -9.85 15.60 -7.52
C ALA A 92 -9.75 15.26 -6.04
N GLU A 93 -10.87 15.41 -5.34
CA GLU A 93 -11.04 15.02 -3.95
C GLU A 93 -12.44 14.44 -3.75
N PHE A 94 -12.54 13.38 -2.96
CA PHE A 94 -13.79 12.67 -2.68
C PHE A 94 -13.95 12.46 -1.19
N GLU A 95 -14.76 13.32 -0.57
CA GLU A 95 -15.19 13.21 0.83
C GLU A 95 -16.53 12.46 0.88
N ILE A 96 -16.51 11.16 0.63
CA ILE A 96 -17.71 10.33 0.51
C ILE A 96 -18.06 9.56 1.80
N GLY A 97 -17.52 10.01 2.94
CA GLY A 97 -17.81 9.38 4.22
C GLY A 97 -17.03 8.08 4.47
N ILE A 98 -15.81 7.97 3.95
CA ILE A 98 -14.95 6.80 4.17
C ILE A 98 -14.60 6.68 5.64
N GLU A 99 -14.90 5.53 6.25
CA GLU A 99 -14.49 5.17 7.60
C GLU A 99 -13.11 4.50 7.60
N LYS A 100 -12.80 3.72 6.54
CA LYS A 100 -11.52 3.05 6.33
C LYS A 100 -11.30 2.78 4.85
N LEU A 101 -10.04 2.83 4.42
CA LEU A 101 -9.60 2.50 3.07
C LEU A 101 -8.40 1.54 3.18
N THR A 102 -8.35 0.52 2.30
CA THR A 102 -7.34 -0.55 2.37
C THR A 102 -6.71 -0.93 1.04
N GLY A 103 -6.93 -0.14 0.00
CA GLY A 103 -6.25 -0.32 -1.27
C GLY A 103 -6.99 0.24 -2.47
N PHE A 104 -6.23 0.38 -3.55
CA PHE A 104 -6.73 0.77 -4.87
C PHE A 104 -6.25 -0.22 -5.92
N ILE A 105 -7.01 -0.35 -6.99
CA ILE A 105 -6.60 -1.09 -8.18
C ILE A 105 -7.07 -0.41 -9.46
N ASN A 106 -6.30 -0.61 -10.53
CA ASN A 106 -6.76 -0.39 -11.90
C ASN A 106 -7.43 -1.67 -12.41
N PHE A 107 -8.65 -1.57 -12.91
CA PHE A 107 -9.34 -2.69 -13.54
C PHE A 107 -10.21 -2.20 -14.72
N ASN A 108 -9.91 -2.66 -15.94
CA ASN A 108 -10.64 -2.29 -17.17
C ASN A 108 -10.84 -0.76 -17.35
N ASN A 109 -9.77 0.03 -17.20
CA ASN A 109 -9.78 1.50 -17.28
C ASN A 109 -10.61 2.23 -16.21
N LEU A 110 -11.04 1.51 -15.18
CA LEU A 110 -11.66 2.07 -13.99
C LEU A 110 -10.69 1.97 -12.81
N ILE A 111 -10.95 2.77 -11.80
CA ILE A 111 -10.27 2.66 -10.50
C ILE A 111 -11.29 2.13 -9.49
N TYR A 112 -10.89 1.11 -8.77
CA TYR A 112 -11.62 0.61 -7.62
C TYR A 112 -10.84 0.88 -6.35
N ALA A 113 -11.53 1.32 -5.31
CA ALA A 113 -11.00 1.46 -3.97
C ALA A 113 -11.77 0.56 -3.01
N SER A 114 -11.07 -0.21 -2.20
CA SER A 114 -11.69 -0.96 -1.11
C SER A 114 -11.89 -0.07 0.10
N VAL A 115 -13.14 0.10 0.51
CA VAL A 115 -13.50 1.04 1.56
C VAL A 115 -14.57 0.49 2.49
N LYS A 116 -14.64 1.08 3.67
CA LYS A 116 -15.79 0.96 4.56
C LYS A 116 -16.59 2.26 4.50
N LEU A 117 -17.87 2.16 4.11
CA LEU A 117 -18.83 3.26 4.05
C LEU A 117 -20.10 2.89 4.83
N ASP A 118 -20.59 3.78 5.69
CA ASP A 118 -21.82 3.55 6.47
C ASP A 118 -21.85 2.18 7.17
N GLY A 119 -20.71 1.79 7.74
CA GLY A 119 -20.54 0.50 8.41
C GLY A 119 -20.40 -0.71 7.48
N GLN A 120 -20.51 -0.56 6.17
CA GLN A 120 -20.42 -1.64 5.19
C GLN A 120 -19.10 -1.61 4.43
N TRP A 121 -18.49 -2.77 4.26
CA TRP A 121 -17.34 -2.94 3.40
C TRP A 121 -17.74 -3.20 1.95
N GLY A 122 -16.97 -2.62 1.03
CA GLY A 122 -17.20 -2.81 -0.39
C GLY A 122 -16.16 -2.13 -1.26
N LEU A 123 -16.49 -2.02 -2.54
CA LEU A 123 -15.67 -1.38 -3.56
C LEU A 123 -16.36 -0.11 -4.05
N VAL A 124 -15.66 1.00 -4.00
CA VAL A 124 -16.05 2.23 -4.69
C VAL A 124 -15.43 2.22 -6.07
N GLU A 125 -16.22 2.60 -7.07
CA GLU A 125 -15.82 2.68 -8.46
C GLU A 125 -15.68 4.13 -8.91
N PHE A 126 -14.57 4.43 -9.59
CA PHE A 126 -14.31 5.73 -10.22
C PHE A 126 -14.07 5.59 -11.71
N ILE A 127 -14.55 6.58 -12.46
CA ILE A 127 -14.43 6.64 -13.91
C ILE A 127 -13.88 7.98 -14.37
N TYR A 128 -13.06 7.94 -15.44
CA TYR A 128 -12.65 9.13 -16.17
C TYR A 128 -13.61 9.43 -17.32
N ILE A 129 -14.19 10.64 -17.34
CA ILE A 129 -14.95 11.19 -18.45
C ILE A 129 -14.35 12.55 -18.81
N ASP A 130 -13.88 12.72 -20.04
CA ASP A 130 -13.25 13.96 -20.52
C ASP A 130 -12.19 14.52 -19.55
N ASP A 131 -11.30 13.63 -19.08
CA ASP A 131 -10.23 13.91 -18.13
C ASP A 131 -10.66 14.30 -16.69
N LYS A 132 -11.95 14.40 -16.43
CA LYS A 132 -12.51 14.55 -15.08
C LYS A 132 -12.77 13.19 -14.47
N ILE A 133 -12.67 13.13 -13.14
CA ILE A 133 -12.88 11.92 -12.37
C ILE A 133 -14.23 12.02 -11.66
N TYR A 134 -15.00 10.94 -11.76
CA TYR A 134 -16.32 10.85 -11.15
C TYR A 134 -16.40 9.61 -10.28
N TYR A 135 -16.93 9.76 -9.07
CA TYR A 135 -17.48 8.66 -8.31
C TYR A 135 -18.67 8.09 -9.08
N ARG A 136 -18.72 6.77 -9.24
CA ARG A 136 -19.77 6.12 -10.03
C ARG A 136 -20.69 5.30 -9.17
N ASP A 137 -20.16 4.39 -8.35
CA ASP A 137 -20.98 3.46 -7.58
C ASP A 137 -20.23 2.93 -6.34
N PHE A 138 -20.99 2.32 -5.42
CA PHE A 138 -20.48 1.58 -4.29
C PHE A 138 -21.07 0.18 -4.27
N TYR A 139 -20.23 -0.82 -4.45
CA TYR A 139 -20.60 -2.22 -4.44
C TYR A 139 -20.31 -2.83 -3.09
N SER A 140 -21.34 -3.13 -2.31
CA SER A 140 -21.19 -3.75 -0.99
C SER A 140 -21.88 -5.09 -0.91
N ARG A 141 -21.50 -5.85 0.11
CA ARG A 141 -22.06 -7.15 0.40
C ARG A 141 -22.08 -7.37 1.91
N GLY A 142 -23.27 -7.73 2.46
CA GLY A 142 -23.49 -7.71 3.91
C GLY A 142 -22.77 -8.78 4.71
N ASP A 143 -22.13 -9.78 4.06
CA ASP A 143 -21.32 -10.82 4.71
C ASP A 143 -19.81 -10.58 4.60
N ILE A 144 -19.39 -9.39 4.18
CA ILE A 144 -18.00 -8.91 4.23
C ILE A 144 -17.80 -8.11 5.52
N ASP A 145 -17.10 -8.71 6.49
CA ASP A 145 -16.83 -8.08 7.79
C ASP A 145 -15.66 -7.09 7.73
N ASP A 146 -14.70 -7.34 6.85
CA ASP A 146 -13.55 -6.46 6.57
C ASP A 146 -13.05 -6.66 5.13
N ILE A 147 -12.23 -5.73 4.65
CA ILE A 147 -11.36 -5.93 3.49
C ILE A 147 -9.97 -5.48 3.90
N SER A 148 -9.00 -6.39 3.85
CA SER A 148 -7.62 -6.09 4.18
C SER A 148 -6.74 -5.82 2.96
N LYS A 149 -7.13 -6.34 1.78
CA LYS A 149 -6.39 -6.14 0.53
C LYS A 149 -7.26 -6.40 -0.69
N ILE A 150 -6.98 -5.71 -1.78
CA ILE A 150 -7.55 -5.99 -3.11
C ILE A 150 -6.46 -6.10 -4.16
N ILE A 151 -6.65 -6.98 -5.13
CA ILE A 151 -5.74 -7.18 -6.27
C ILE A 151 -6.55 -7.42 -7.53
N ALA A 152 -6.10 -6.87 -8.65
CA ALA A 152 -6.55 -7.26 -9.97
C ALA A 152 -5.60 -8.33 -10.55
N PHE A 153 -6.14 -9.46 -10.95
CA PHE A 153 -5.36 -10.51 -11.59
C PHE A 153 -6.22 -11.20 -12.65
N ASN A 154 -5.66 -11.40 -13.84
CA ASN A 154 -6.41 -11.85 -15.01
C ASN A 154 -7.63 -10.93 -15.26
N ASP A 155 -8.79 -11.51 -15.46
CA ASP A 155 -10.05 -10.82 -15.72
C ASP A 155 -10.95 -10.77 -14.47
N SER A 156 -10.33 -10.66 -13.29
CA SER A 156 -11.04 -10.65 -12.01
C SER A 156 -10.38 -9.74 -10.97
N ILE A 157 -11.20 -9.25 -10.06
CA ILE A 157 -10.78 -8.58 -8.83
C ILE A 157 -10.81 -9.63 -7.71
N TYR A 158 -9.77 -9.66 -6.91
CA TYR A 158 -9.64 -10.50 -5.72
C TYR A 158 -9.66 -9.63 -4.47
N ILE A 159 -10.50 -10.00 -3.53
CA ILE A 159 -10.67 -9.33 -2.23
C ILE A 159 -10.25 -10.29 -1.13
N LEU A 160 -9.32 -9.87 -0.29
CA LEU A 160 -9.01 -10.55 0.96
C LEU A 160 -9.91 -9.99 2.06
N SER A 161 -10.84 -10.81 2.56
CA SER A 161 -11.83 -10.45 3.58
C SER A 161 -11.88 -11.50 4.67
N SER A 162 -11.74 -11.10 5.94
CA SER A 162 -11.93 -11.97 7.12
C SER A 162 -11.28 -13.35 6.97
N ASN A 163 -10.05 -13.38 6.49
CA ASN A 163 -9.31 -14.61 6.18
C ASN A 163 -9.89 -15.48 5.04
N LYS A 164 -10.72 -14.88 4.19
CA LYS A 164 -11.25 -15.50 2.97
C LYS A 164 -10.83 -14.71 1.75
N ILE A 165 -10.79 -15.38 0.60
CA ILE A 165 -10.68 -14.71 -0.68
C ILE A 165 -12.03 -14.76 -1.38
N LEU A 166 -12.47 -13.60 -1.86
CA LEU A 166 -13.60 -13.48 -2.77
C LEU A 166 -13.07 -12.99 -4.11
N SER A 167 -13.61 -13.48 -5.20
CA SER A 167 -13.26 -12.99 -6.52
C SER A 167 -14.44 -12.91 -7.44
N GLY A 168 -14.36 -11.98 -8.38
CA GLY A 168 -15.35 -11.81 -9.43
C GLY A 168 -14.98 -10.69 -10.39
N ASN A 169 -15.79 -10.56 -11.43
CA ASN A 169 -15.63 -9.51 -12.42
C ASN A 169 -16.85 -8.58 -12.37
N PRO A 170 -16.69 -7.31 -11.94
CA PRO A 170 -17.81 -6.39 -11.77
C PRO A 170 -18.55 -6.06 -13.07
N PHE A 171 -17.98 -6.37 -14.24
CA PHE A 171 -18.66 -6.24 -15.54
C PHE A 171 -19.51 -7.45 -15.90
N LYS A 172 -19.35 -8.58 -15.21
CA LYS A 172 -20.05 -9.83 -15.50
C LYS A 172 -21.06 -10.18 -14.43
N GLU A 173 -20.79 -9.80 -13.18
CA GLU A 173 -21.62 -10.18 -12.04
C GLU A 173 -21.54 -9.18 -10.89
N TYR A 174 -22.59 -9.09 -10.11
CA TYR A 174 -22.59 -8.26 -8.89
C TYR A 174 -21.72 -8.89 -7.79
N ILE A 175 -21.13 -8.06 -6.95
CA ILE A 175 -20.26 -8.50 -5.83
C ILE A 175 -20.96 -9.51 -4.90
N THR A 176 -22.27 -9.50 -4.83
CA THR A 176 -23.07 -10.45 -4.04
C THR A 176 -22.93 -11.89 -4.52
N TYR A 177 -22.53 -12.11 -5.77
CA TYR A 177 -22.31 -13.44 -6.37
C TYR A 177 -20.85 -13.86 -6.36
N TRP A 178 -19.92 -12.97 -5.95
CA TRP A 178 -18.51 -13.32 -5.86
C TRP A 178 -18.30 -14.43 -4.85
N GLY A 179 -17.58 -15.44 -5.25
CA GLY A 179 -17.31 -16.62 -4.45
C GLY A 179 -15.84 -16.78 -4.11
N ASN A 180 -15.57 -17.85 -3.36
CA ASN A 180 -14.19 -18.28 -3.12
C ASN A 180 -13.65 -18.84 -4.47
N PRO A 181 -12.62 -18.21 -5.04
CA PRO A 181 -12.09 -18.65 -6.32
C PRO A 181 -11.22 -19.89 -6.13
N LEU A 182 -11.66 -21.04 -6.62
CA LEU A 182 -10.79 -22.19 -6.90
C LEU A 182 -10.07 -22.84 -5.71
N PHE A 183 -10.04 -22.21 -4.54
CA PHE A 183 -9.37 -22.75 -3.38
C PHE A 183 -10.38 -23.14 -2.31
N ASP A 184 -10.48 -24.41 -2.07
CA ASP A 184 -11.05 -24.94 -0.84
C ASP A 184 -9.97 -24.82 0.25
N ILE A 185 -9.58 -23.57 0.55
CA ILE A 185 -8.57 -23.30 1.58
C ILE A 185 -9.30 -23.22 2.91
N ASP A 186 -9.17 -24.27 3.70
CA ASP A 186 -9.65 -24.29 5.09
C ASP A 186 -8.78 -23.42 6.02
N ASP A 187 -7.63 -22.94 5.52
CA ASP A 187 -6.68 -22.14 6.28
C ASP A 187 -6.97 -20.65 6.19
N ASN A 188 -6.72 -19.94 7.27
CA ASN A 188 -6.82 -18.49 7.31
C ASN A 188 -5.83 -17.85 6.35
N VAL A 189 -6.34 -17.12 5.36
CA VAL A 189 -5.52 -16.34 4.43
C VAL A 189 -4.96 -15.12 5.16
N VAL A 190 -3.65 -14.90 5.02
CA VAL A 190 -2.91 -13.82 5.67
C VAL A 190 -2.67 -12.66 4.72
N ASP A 191 -2.23 -12.96 3.49
CA ASP A 191 -1.95 -11.94 2.46
C ASP A 191 -2.05 -12.53 1.05
N ILE A 192 -2.19 -11.66 0.06
CA ILE A 192 -2.21 -12.00 -1.36
C ILE A 192 -1.25 -11.09 -2.13
N SER A 193 -0.59 -11.60 -3.14
CA SER A 193 0.27 -10.83 -4.05
C SER A 193 0.25 -11.46 -5.43
N SER A 194 0.39 -10.66 -6.47
CA SER A 194 0.44 -11.16 -7.85
C SER A 194 1.62 -10.61 -8.62
N ASP A 195 2.09 -11.40 -9.58
CA ASP A 195 2.87 -10.95 -10.71
C ASP A 195 2.04 -11.08 -12.01
N GLU A 196 2.68 -10.95 -13.16
CA GLU A 196 2.00 -11.04 -14.46
C GLU A 196 1.36 -12.41 -14.73
N ASN A 197 1.89 -13.49 -14.13
CA ASN A 197 1.55 -14.86 -14.48
C ASN A 197 0.79 -15.60 -13.38
N SER A 198 0.86 -15.11 -12.15
CA SER A 198 0.37 -15.84 -10.98
C SER A 198 -0.13 -14.93 -9.87
N LEU A 199 -1.17 -15.39 -9.19
CA LEU A 199 -1.59 -14.88 -7.89
C LEU A 199 -1.10 -15.82 -6.80
N PHE A 200 -0.41 -15.30 -5.82
CA PHE A 200 0.09 -16.01 -4.64
C PHE A 200 -0.78 -15.70 -3.44
N VAL A 201 -1.18 -16.73 -2.72
CA VAL A 201 -2.06 -16.66 -1.57
C VAL A 201 -1.33 -17.24 -0.36
N LEU A 202 -0.99 -16.38 0.59
CA LEU A 202 -0.35 -16.77 1.84
C LEU A 202 -1.39 -17.22 2.85
N THR A 203 -1.23 -18.42 3.35
CA THR A 203 -1.90 -18.90 4.57
C THR A 203 -0.88 -19.12 5.69
N LYS A 204 -1.32 -19.52 6.87
CA LYS A 204 -0.41 -19.86 7.97
C LYS A 204 0.43 -21.11 7.70
N ASN A 205 -0.03 -21.98 6.81
CA ASN A 205 0.58 -23.28 6.56
C ASN A 205 1.24 -23.39 5.19
N ALA A 206 0.73 -22.65 4.19
CA ALA A 206 1.18 -22.76 2.80
C ALA A 206 1.11 -21.44 2.05
N ILE A 207 1.83 -21.36 0.94
CA ILE A 207 1.60 -20.41 -0.13
C ILE A 207 1.03 -21.19 -1.31
N HIS A 208 -0.18 -20.82 -1.70
CA HIS A 208 -0.84 -21.36 -2.88
C HIS A 208 -0.59 -20.44 -4.07
N GLN A 209 -0.54 -21.02 -5.26
CA GLN A 209 -0.36 -20.30 -6.51
C GLN A 209 -1.55 -20.58 -7.44
N LEU A 210 -2.20 -19.52 -7.90
CA LEU A 210 -3.16 -19.56 -8.98
C LEU A 210 -2.47 -19.03 -10.24
N HIS A 211 -2.39 -19.87 -11.26
CA HIS A 211 -1.79 -19.51 -12.53
C HIS A 211 -2.77 -18.78 -13.46
N SER A 212 -2.25 -18.10 -14.48
CA SER A 212 -3.05 -17.37 -15.46
C SER A 212 -4.01 -18.26 -16.28
N ASP A 213 -3.74 -19.58 -16.36
CA ASP A 213 -4.62 -20.57 -16.97
C ASP A 213 -5.70 -21.10 -16.01
N ASN A 214 -5.83 -20.52 -14.82
CA ASN A 214 -6.70 -20.93 -13.71
C ASN A 214 -6.35 -22.26 -13.06
N SER A 215 -5.19 -22.85 -13.36
CA SER A 215 -4.69 -23.97 -12.59
C SER A 215 -4.17 -23.53 -11.22
N THR A 216 -4.22 -24.42 -10.25
CA THR A 216 -3.77 -24.16 -8.89
C THR A 216 -2.70 -25.13 -8.46
N SER A 217 -1.77 -24.68 -7.64
CA SER A 217 -0.72 -25.50 -7.05
C SER A 217 -0.32 -24.98 -5.67
N VAL A 218 0.29 -25.84 -4.85
CA VAL A 218 1.00 -25.41 -3.65
C VAL A 218 2.39 -24.99 -4.05
N PHE A 219 2.70 -23.71 -3.85
CA PHE A 219 4.00 -23.13 -4.16
C PHE A 219 5.05 -23.46 -3.07
N PHE A 220 4.62 -23.31 -1.80
CA PHE A 220 5.46 -23.60 -0.66
C PHE A 220 4.60 -24.01 0.54
N GLU A 221 5.03 -25.02 1.31
CA GLU A 221 4.33 -25.49 2.50
C GLU A 221 5.31 -25.63 3.67
N ASN A 222 5.03 -24.89 4.76
CA ASN A 222 5.73 -25.01 6.03
C ASN A 222 5.06 -24.16 7.10
N ASN A 223 4.29 -24.77 7.99
CA ASN A 223 3.52 -24.08 9.02
C ASN A 223 4.39 -23.32 10.06
N ILE A 224 5.58 -23.80 10.37
CA ILE A 224 6.46 -23.16 11.37
C ILE A 224 7.05 -21.86 10.80
N LEU A 225 7.56 -21.93 9.57
CA LEU A 225 8.24 -20.79 8.94
C LEU A 225 7.26 -19.71 8.48
N LEU A 226 6.08 -20.11 7.99
CA LEU A 226 5.09 -19.15 7.48
C LEU A 226 4.29 -18.44 8.56
N SER A 227 4.23 -18.98 9.77
CA SER A 227 3.42 -18.43 10.87
C SER A 227 3.78 -17.00 11.28
N SER A 228 5.01 -16.55 11.01
CA SER A 228 5.49 -15.21 11.31
C SER A 228 5.38 -14.23 10.13
N ILE A 229 5.09 -14.72 8.93
CA ILE A 229 5.02 -13.90 7.72
C ILE A 229 3.69 -13.15 7.68
N LYS A 230 3.75 -11.86 7.35
CA LYS A 230 2.58 -10.97 7.32
C LYS A 230 2.28 -10.34 5.97
N ARG A 231 3.28 -10.23 5.09
CA ARG A 231 3.13 -9.64 3.76
C ARG A 231 3.93 -10.40 2.72
N LEU A 232 3.40 -10.44 1.51
CA LEU A 232 4.05 -10.95 0.32
C LEU A 232 4.25 -9.85 -0.72
N SER A 233 5.30 -10.00 -1.52
CA SER A 233 5.48 -9.29 -2.78
C SER A 233 5.99 -10.26 -3.84
N ALA A 234 5.27 -10.35 -4.96
CA ALA A 234 5.62 -11.20 -6.07
C ALA A 234 6.07 -10.36 -7.27
N SER A 235 7.14 -10.78 -7.93
CA SER A 235 7.65 -10.16 -9.15
C SER A 235 8.44 -11.19 -9.97
N ASN A 236 8.05 -11.38 -11.23
CA ASN A 236 8.75 -12.25 -12.19
C ASN A 236 9.07 -13.67 -11.64
N ASN A 237 8.07 -14.33 -11.08
CA ASN A 237 8.15 -15.64 -10.44
C ASN A 237 9.01 -15.70 -9.16
N ASN A 238 9.49 -14.57 -8.66
CA ASN A 238 10.10 -14.48 -7.33
C ASN A 238 9.05 -14.06 -6.32
N VAL A 239 9.00 -14.75 -5.20
CA VAL A 239 8.14 -14.41 -4.08
C VAL A 239 9.01 -14.00 -2.90
N PHE A 240 8.79 -12.77 -2.43
CA PHE A 240 9.41 -12.25 -1.23
C PHE A 240 8.38 -12.05 -0.14
N ALA A 241 8.84 -12.10 1.09
CA ALA A 241 7.97 -11.98 2.24
C ALA A 241 8.64 -11.23 3.38
N ILE A 242 7.83 -10.60 4.21
CA ILE A 242 8.29 -9.99 5.46
C ILE A 242 7.51 -10.53 6.67
N SER A 243 8.22 -10.64 7.78
CA SER A 243 7.67 -10.62 9.12
C SER A 243 7.82 -9.21 9.71
N ASP A 244 7.59 -9.05 11.01
CA ASP A 244 7.82 -7.74 11.66
C ASP A 244 9.27 -7.27 11.55
N THR A 245 10.24 -8.19 11.58
CA THR A 245 11.66 -7.85 11.67
C THR A 245 12.55 -8.55 10.65
N SER A 246 11.99 -9.37 9.76
CA SER A 246 12.79 -10.20 8.86
C SER A 246 12.27 -10.21 7.44
N ILE A 247 13.19 -10.39 6.49
CA ILE A 247 12.94 -10.51 5.05
C ILE A 247 13.27 -11.93 4.60
N PHE A 248 12.44 -12.49 3.76
CA PHE A 248 12.58 -13.84 3.22
C PHE A 248 12.40 -13.84 1.69
N GLN A 249 13.09 -14.73 1.02
CA GLN A 249 12.81 -15.15 -0.35
C GLN A 249 12.24 -16.56 -0.32
N ILE A 250 11.18 -16.78 -1.06
CA ILE A 250 10.46 -18.04 -1.11
C ILE A 250 10.45 -18.52 -2.57
N ASN A 251 10.97 -19.71 -2.77
CA ASN A 251 10.93 -20.41 -4.04
C ASN A 251 10.24 -21.77 -3.84
N ILE A 252 9.95 -22.46 -4.91
CA ILE A 252 9.38 -23.82 -4.82
C ILE A 252 10.25 -24.67 -3.87
N ASN A 253 9.62 -25.15 -2.80
CA ASN A 253 10.24 -26.00 -1.77
C ASN A 253 11.38 -25.36 -0.96
N LYS A 254 11.62 -24.05 -1.05
CA LYS A 254 12.67 -23.40 -0.27
C LYS A 254 12.28 -22.03 0.21
N LEU A 255 12.41 -21.80 1.52
CA LEU A 255 12.41 -20.48 2.15
C LEU A 255 13.84 -20.12 2.53
N THR A 256 14.31 -18.97 2.07
CA THR A 256 15.64 -18.44 2.38
C THR A 256 15.48 -17.17 3.21
N HIS A 257 16.05 -17.16 4.40
CA HIS A 257 16.15 -15.94 5.19
C HIS A 257 17.19 -15.02 4.57
N LEU A 258 16.83 -13.76 4.32
CA LEU A 258 17.70 -12.77 3.68
C LEU A 258 18.32 -11.81 4.67
N PHE A 259 17.49 -11.27 5.60
CA PHE A 259 17.92 -10.21 6.52
C PHE A 259 17.01 -10.15 7.75
N THR A 260 17.55 -9.70 8.88
CA THR A 260 16.79 -9.37 10.10
C THR A 260 17.30 -8.08 10.71
N ASP A 261 16.38 -7.20 11.10
CA ASP A 261 16.63 -6.04 11.93
C ASP A 261 15.56 -5.95 13.02
N THR A 262 15.94 -6.19 14.27
CA THR A 262 15.04 -6.16 15.42
C THR A 262 14.79 -4.76 15.96
N SER A 263 15.45 -3.75 15.44
CA SER A 263 15.25 -2.34 15.79
C SER A 263 14.18 -1.64 14.95
N LEU A 264 13.66 -2.31 13.91
CA LEU A 264 12.67 -1.80 12.97
C LEU A 264 11.46 -2.71 12.90
N VAL A 265 10.34 -2.14 12.47
CA VAL A 265 9.14 -2.89 12.05
C VAL A 265 8.93 -2.68 10.57
N PHE A 266 8.97 -3.76 9.79
CA PHE A 266 8.62 -3.72 8.38
C PHE A 266 7.10 -3.66 8.23
N ASN A 267 6.56 -2.66 7.57
CA ASN A 267 5.12 -2.45 7.36
C ASN A 267 4.65 -2.93 6.01
N ASP A 268 5.42 -2.64 4.95
CA ASP A 268 5.10 -3.01 3.57
C ASP A 268 6.35 -3.47 2.82
N ILE A 269 6.13 -4.23 1.75
CA ILE A 269 7.17 -4.72 0.83
C ILE A 269 6.68 -4.65 -0.60
N LYS A 270 7.52 -4.11 -1.47
CA LYS A 270 7.35 -4.18 -2.92
C LYS A 270 8.64 -4.68 -3.57
N SER A 271 8.51 -5.62 -4.50
CA SER A 271 9.64 -6.19 -5.23
C SER A 271 9.64 -5.76 -6.70
N ASP A 272 10.81 -5.41 -7.20
CA ASP A 272 11.10 -5.28 -8.61
C ASP A 272 12.27 -6.22 -8.92
N ASN A 273 11.95 -7.40 -9.41
CA ASN A 273 12.89 -8.52 -9.54
C ASN A 273 13.53 -8.88 -8.17
N GLU A 274 14.85 -8.72 -8.05
CA GLU A 274 15.61 -8.97 -6.82
C GLU A 274 15.83 -7.71 -5.95
N LEU A 275 15.33 -6.57 -6.41
CA LEU A 275 15.34 -5.34 -5.66
C LEU A 275 14.10 -5.26 -4.80
N LEU A 276 14.26 -5.15 -3.49
CA LEU A 276 13.16 -5.01 -2.53
C LEU A 276 13.13 -3.59 -1.97
N TRP A 277 11.97 -3.02 -1.96
CA TRP A 277 11.64 -1.78 -1.28
C TRP A 277 10.78 -2.09 -0.06
N LEU A 278 11.11 -1.50 1.05
CA LEU A 278 10.55 -1.82 2.37
C LEU A 278 10.08 -0.53 3.03
N GLY A 279 8.79 -0.48 3.34
CA GLY A 279 8.24 0.52 4.24
C GLY A 279 8.46 0.07 5.67
N THR A 280 9.05 0.93 6.49
CA THR A 280 9.32 0.64 7.89
C THR A 280 8.70 1.70 8.80
N ASP A 281 8.68 1.45 10.10
CA ASP A 281 8.35 2.45 11.11
C ASP A 281 9.44 3.54 11.24
N TYR A 282 10.59 3.34 10.56
CA TYR A 282 11.72 4.26 10.58
C TYR A 282 12.21 4.64 9.16
N GLY A 283 11.31 4.78 8.21
CA GLY A 283 11.59 5.26 6.86
C GLY A 283 11.59 4.19 5.78
N LEU A 284 11.98 4.60 4.58
CA LEU A 284 12.13 3.72 3.44
C LEU A 284 13.44 2.96 3.54
N ALA A 285 13.40 1.67 3.27
CA ALA A 285 14.60 0.87 3.16
C ALA A 285 14.63 0.11 1.83
N LYS A 286 15.82 -0.33 1.46
CA LYS A 286 16.11 -1.07 0.24
C LYS A 286 16.96 -2.28 0.57
N TYR A 287 16.62 -3.42 -0.03
CA TYR A 287 17.45 -4.61 0.01
C TYR A 287 17.77 -5.08 -1.40
N ALA A 288 19.03 -5.22 -1.73
CA ALA A 288 19.49 -5.71 -3.03
C ALA A 288 20.87 -6.37 -2.90
N ASN A 289 21.11 -7.47 -3.63
CA ASN A 289 22.42 -8.15 -3.69
C ASN A 289 23.01 -8.49 -2.31
N GLY A 290 22.17 -8.87 -1.35
CA GLY A 290 22.60 -9.19 0.01
C GLY A 290 22.91 -7.99 0.89
N SER A 291 22.65 -6.77 0.43
CA SER A 291 22.88 -5.51 1.17
C SER A 291 21.56 -4.84 1.53
N TYR A 292 21.41 -4.47 2.78
CA TYR A 292 20.33 -3.65 3.32
C TYR A 292 20.78 -2.21 3.48
N GLU A 293 19.96 -1.26 3.03
CA GLU A 293 20.23 0.18 3.11
C GLU A 293 18.96 0.88 3.60
N ASN A 294 19.07 1.64 4.68
CA ASN A 294 17.99 2.50 5.15
C ASN A 294 18.14 3.89 4.53
N LEU A 295 17.11 4.31 3.78
CA LEU A 295 17.05 5.60 3.10
C LEU A 295 16.26 6.59 3.98
N LEU A 296 16.91 7.01 5.06
CA LEU A 296 16.27 7.93 6.01
C LEU A 296 15.94 9.26 5.36
N PHE A 297 14.67 9.61 5.37
CA PHE A 297 14.21 10.93 5.02
C PHE A 297 13.22 11.43 6.08
N ASN A 298 13.58 12.48 6.77
CA ASN A 298 12.73 13.11 7.77
C ASN A 298 12.97 14.63 7.80
N GLN A 299 11.92 15.40 7.66
CA GLN A 299 11.96 16.86 7.80
C GLN A 299 11.73 17.32 9.25
N ALA A 300 11.21 16.46 10.09
CA ALA A 300 11.00 16.77 11.49
C ALA A 300 12.35 16.86 12.24
N LEU A 301 12.43 17.79 13.17
CA LEU A 301 13.60 17.93 14.06
C LEU A 301 13.70 16.77 15.06
N ILE A 302 12.66 15.98 15.18
CA ILE A 302 12.52 14.87 16.13
C ILE A 302 11.92 13.65 15.42
N ASN A 303 12.32 12.47 15.85
CA ASN A 303 11.83 11.21 15.29
C ASN A 303 10.37 10.89 15.66
N ASN A 304 9.85 11.53 16.70
CA ASN A 304 8.45 11.45 17.09
C ASN A 304 7.80 12.83 16.95
N SER A 305 6.66 12.89 16.28
CA SER A 305 5.91 14.14 16.07
C SER A 305 4.97 14.50 17.23
N ASP A 306 4.99 13.76 18.33
CA ASP A 306 4.21 14.09 19.51
C ASP A 306 4.78 15.34 20.17
N ILE A 307 4.06 16.46 20.01
CA ILE A 307 4.36 17.72 20.68
C ILE A 307 3.57 17.75 21.96
N LEU A 308 4.27 17.58 23.09
CA LEU A 308 3.65 17.56 24.40
C LEU A 308 3.38 18.97 24.97
N GLU A 309 4.17 19.96 24.56
CA GLU A 309 3.99 21.34 25.03
C GLU A 309 4.54 22.40 24.04
N ILE A 310 3.79 23.49 23.87
CA ILE A 310 4.23 24.67 23.13
C ILE A 310 4.29 25.84 24.11
N SER A 311 5.47 26.44 24.28
CA SER A 311 5.61 27.62 25.14
C SER A 311 5.06 28.87 24.46
N ASN A 312 4.41 29.74 25.24
CA ASN A 312 3.90 31.05 24.79
C ASN A 312 4.99 32.03 24.35
N GLN A 313 6.27 31.69 24.49
CA GLN A 313 7.42 32.50 24.08
C GLN A 313 8.00 32.10 22.72
N GLY A 314 7.30 31.24 21.96
CA GLY A 314 7.73 30.83 20.63
C GLY A 314 8.94 29.85 20.61
N GLN A 315 9.27 29.26 21.75
CA GLN A 315 10.22 28.17 21.84
C GLN A 315 9.45 26.85 21.88
N LEU A 316 9.78 25.96 20.96
CA LEU A 316 9.28 24.59 20.98
C LEU A 316 10.01 23.83 22.09
N ILE A 317 9.29 23.36 23.09
CA ILE A 317 9.81 22.47 24.13
C ILE A 317 9.41 21.05 23.73
N LEU A 318 10.39 20.26 23.38
CA LEU A 318 10.24 18.85 23.05
C LEU A 318 10.48 18.03 24.31
N ALA A 319 9.56 17.18 24.65
CA ALA A 319 9.71 16.22 25.75
C ALA A 319 9.74 14.78 25.22
#